data_6a5f77a8054d9408dbdf6a3552e23cd7
#
_entry.id   6a5f77a8054d9408dbdf6a3552e23cd7
#
_cell.length_a   1.000
_cell.length_b   1.000
_cell.length_c   1.000
_cell.angle_alpha   90.00
_cell.angle_beta   90.00
_cell.angle_gamma   90.00
#
_symmetry.space_group_name_H-M   'P 1'
#
loop_
_entity.id
_entity.type
_entity.pdbx_description
1 polymer ?
#
loop_
_entity_poly.entity_id
_entity_poly.type
_entity_poly.pdbx_seq_one_letter_code
_entity_poly.pdbx_strand_id
1 'polypeptide(L)'
;TQNFNLHVLNFANIYDIREEQSLHFPFTYFIVWQYRIINPILLVFGYYRKSKKMIFFSIAIQVGLFLFYPHKEVVLAIGFVFLILFAHRFKLQFYRFFTSILIVLSVVTSLFTKFTNIYMLYAVVPSRLLFGPARVKFQHYDFFSTKEKLMYSEGLIGMILGIEYPFDKSSGYMVGLANGFNSNSNTGYLAYAYD
;
A
#
# COMPACT_ATOMS: atom_id res chain seq x y z
N THR A 1 -14.33 -18.18 10.22
CA THR A 1 -13.49 -19.17 9.52
C THR A 1 -12.96 -18.55 8.25
N GLN A 2 -11.65 -18.20 8.24
CA GLN A 2 -10.97 -17.70 7.05
C GLN A 2 -10.84 -18.86 6.07
N ASN A 3 -11.67 -18.88 5.07
CA ASN A 3 -11.58 -19.86 4.00
C ASN A 3 -10.59 -19.41 2.94
N PHE A 4 -9.73 -20.32 2.52
CA PHE A 4 -8.88 -20.18 1.34
C PHE A 4 -9.77 -19.92 0.12
N ASN A 5 -9.75 -18.71 -0.39
CA ASN A 5 -10.73 -18.27 -1.38
C ASN A 5 -10.07 -18.07 -2.75
N LEU A 6 -10.21 -19.06 -3.64
CA LEU A 6 -9.72 -18.95 -5.02
C LEU A 6 -10.46 -17.88 -5.85
N HIS A 7 -11.60 -17.37 -5.39
CA HIS A 7 -12.31 -16.26 -6.03
C HIS A 7 -11.51 -14.96 -6.02
N VAL A 8 -10.44 -14.87 -5.18
CA VAL A 8 -9.47 -13.78 -5.20
C VAL A 8 -8.77 -13.61 -6.55
N LEU A 9 -8.71 -14.66 -7.36
CA LEU A 9 -8.17 -14.59 -8.73
C LEU A 9 -9.10 -13.83 -9.69
N ASN A 10 -10.37 -13.65 -9.33
CA ASN A 10 -11.27 -12.75 -10.04
C ASN A 10 -11.14 -11.33 -9.47
N PHE A 11 -10.36 -10.48 -10.13
CA PHE A 11 -10.05 -9.13 -9.70
C PHE A 11 -11.30 -8.22 -9.51
N ALA A 12 -12.44 -8.57 -10.07
CA ALA A 12 -13.68 -7.81 -9.89
C ALA A 12 -14.22 -7.91 -8.45
N ASN A 13 -14.05 -9.05 -7.79
CA ASN A 13 -14.64 -9.34 -6.47
C ASN A 13 -13.65 -9.08 -5.31
N ILE A 14 -12.44 -8.59 -5.60
CA ILE A 14 -11.42 -8.35 -4.56
C ILE A 14 -11.87 -7.32 -3.51
N TYR A 15 -12.65 -6.32 -3.90
CA TYR A 15 -13.11 -5.28 -2.99
C TYR A 15 -14.13 -5.81 -1.99
N ASP A 16 -15.07 -6.63 -2.45
CA ASP A 16 -16.11 -7.25 -1.59
C ASP A 16 -15.47 -8.20 -0.57
N ILE A 17 -14.50 -9.01 -1.04
CA ILE A 17 -13.75 -9.94 -0.17
C ILE A 17 -12.95 -9.19 0.91
N ARG A 18 -12.45 -7.98 0.62
CA ARG A 18 -11.72 -7.15 1.59
C ARG A 18 -12.61 -6.58 2.68
N GLU A 19 -13.82 -6.15 2.33
CA GLU A 19 -14.77 -5.61 3.31
C GLU A 19 -15.21 -6.65 4.33
N GLU A 20 -15.29 -7.92 3.91
CA GLU A 20 -15.61 -9.05 4.79
C GLU A 20 -14.44 -9.51 5.67
N GLN A 21 -13.19 -9.15 5.30
CA GLN A 21 -11.99 -9.59 6.02
C GLN A 21 -11.58 -8.60 7.12
N SER A 22 -12.11 -8.78 8.31
CA SER A 22 -11.60 -8.13 9.53
C SER A 22 -10.57 -9.05 10.22
N LEU A 23 -9.29 -8.74 10.06
CA LEU A 23 -8.22 -9.39 10.82
C LEU A 23 -8.10 -8.72 12.19
N HIS A 24 -8.18 -9.52 13.26
CA HIS A 24 -8.05 -9.03 14.63
C HIS A 24 -6.57 -8.95 15.05
N PHE A 25 -6.27 -8.03 15.96
CA PHE A 25 -4.98 -7.99 16.65
C PHE A 25 -4.71 -9.35 17.34
N PRO A 26 -3.50 -9.94 17.28
CA PRO A 26 -2.26 -9.41 16.70
C PRO A 26 -1.97 -9.86 15.24
N PHE A 27 -2.84 -10.67 14.64
CA PHE A 27 -2.60 -11.33 13.34
C PHE A 27 -2.37 -10.34 12.19
N THR A 28 -3.07 -9.20 12.19
CA THR A 28 -2.87 -8.14 11.20
C THR A 28 -1.41 -7.69 11.14
N TYR A 29 -0.78 -7.47 12.29
CA TYR A 29 0.61 -7.03 12.36
C TYR A 29 1.58 -8.09 11.84
N PHE A 30 1.36 -9.37 12.20
CA PHE A 30 2.20 -10.46 11.70
C PHE A 30 2.13 -10.58 10.18
N ILE A 31 0.94 -10.50 9.57
CA ILE A 31 0.77 -10.55 8.14
C ILE A 31 1.44 -9.35 7.46
N VAL A 32 1.26 -8.14 8.01
CA VAL A 32 1.87 -6.92 7.47
C VAL A 32 3.40 -7.00 7.54
N TRP A 33 3.97 -7.44 8.66
CA TRP A 33 5.41 -7.62 8.78
C TRP A 33 5.94 -8.70 7.86
N GLN A 34 5.18 -9.79 7.69
CA GLN A 34 5.56 -10.89 6.82
C GLN A 34 5.72 -10.43 5.37
N TYR A 35 4.75 -9.76 4.80
CA TYR A 35 4.83 -9.36 3.39
C TYR A 35 5.64 -8.09 3.13
N ARG A 36 5.75 -7.17 4.09
CA ARG A 36 6.51 -5.92 3.91
C ARG A 36 7.98 -6.03 4.28
N ILE A 37 8.34 -6.89 5.22
CA ILE A 37 9.68 -6.93 5.80
C ILE A 37 10.30 -8.31 5.62
N ILE A 38 9.71 -9.35 6.20
CA ILE A 38 10.35 -10.67 6.31
C ILE A 38 10.55 -11.31 4.94
N ASN A 39 9.51 -11.38 4.12
CA ASN A 39 9.60 -11.98 2.80
C ASN A 39 10.51 -11.20 1.83
N PRO A 40 10.45 -9.86 1.73
CA PRO A 40 11.42 -9.08 0.98
C PRO A 40 12.87 -9.34 1.40
N ILE A 41 13.16 -9.38 2.70
CA ILE A 41 14.51 -9.70 3.21
C ILE A 41 14.92 -11.13 2.82
N LEU A 42 14.02 -12.11 2.98
CA LEU A 42 14.27 -13.50 2.60
C LEU A 42 14.60 -13.63 1.11
N LEU A 43 13.87 -12.89 0.25
CA LEU A 43 14.12 -12.85 -1.19
C LEU A 43 15.48 -12.27 -1.53
N VAL A 44 15.83 -11.13 -0.94
CA VAL A 44 17.15 -10.47 -1.13
C VAL A 44 18.27 -11.38 -0.65
N PHE A 45 18.12 -11.98 0.52
CA PHE A 45 19.11 -12.89 1.08
C PHE A 45 19.28 -14.15 0.21
N GLY A 46 18.17 -14.72 -0.28
CA GLY A 46 18.18 -15.83 -1.24
C GLY A 46 18.91 -15.48 -2.53
N TYR A 47 18.72 -14.26 -3.05
CA TYR A 47 19.41 -13.75 -4.24
C TYR A 47 20.93 -13.68 -4.02
N TYR A 48 21.39 -13.05 -2.93
CA TYR A 48 22.82 -12.93 -2.64
C TYR A 48 23.48 -14.27 -2.34
N ARG A 49 22.77 -15.19 -1.68
CA ARG A 49 23.24 -16.56 -1.45
C ARG A 49 23.11 -17.48 -2.66
N LYS A 50 22.58 -17.01 -3.77
CA LYS A 50 22.29 -17.80 -4.98
C LYS A 50 21.44 -19.05 -4.68
N SER A 51 20.60 -19.00 -3.65
CA SER A 51 19.77 -20.12 -3.20
C SER A 51 18.39 -20.07 -3.87
N LYS A 52 18.21 -20.88 -4.92
CA LYS A 52 16.94 -21.00 -5.63
C LYS A 52 15.79 -21.43 -4.69
N LYS A 53 16.11 -22.27 -3.69
CA LYS A 53 15.13 -22.73 -2.69
C LYS A 53 14.55 -21.58 -1.87
N MET A 54 15.41 -20.68 -1.37
CA MET A 54 14.99 -19.52 -0.59
C MET A 54 14.17 -18.54 -1.42
N ILE A 55 14.57 -18.28 -2.66
CA ILE A 55 13.83 -17.42 -3.59
C ILE A 55 12.44 -18.00 -3.84
N PHE A 56 12.36 -19.29 -4.19
CA PHE A 56 11.11 -19.98 -4.42
C PHE A 56 10.19 -19.94 -3.19
N PHE A 57 10.75 -20.22 -2.01
CA PHE A 57 9.98 -20.23 -0.75
C PHE A 57 9.44 -18.84 -0.42
N SER A 58 10.24 -17.78 -0.60
CA SER A 58 9.77 -16.40 -0.41
C SER A 58 8.62 -16.04 -1.35
N ILE A 59 8.72 -16.41 -2.63
CA ILE A 59 7.64 -16.17 -3.62
C ILE A 59 6.40 -16.98 -3.26
N ALA A 60 6.55 -18.25 -2.91
CA ALA A 60 5.44 -19.13 -2.54
C ALA A 60 4.68 -18.61 -1.31
N ILE A 61 5.40 -18.16 -0.27
CA ILE A 61 4.77 -17.52 0.90
C ILE A 61 4.01 -16.25 0.48
N GLN A 62 4.60 -15.42 -0.37
CA GLN A 62 3.94 -14.19 -0.79
C GLN A 62 2.66 -14.43 -1.59
N VAL A 63 2.68 -15.41 -2.48
CA VAL A 63 1.48 -15.84 -3.21
C VAL A 63 0.44 -16.41 -2.24
N GLY A 64 0.86 -17.24 -1.28
CA GLY A 64 -0.02 -17.74 -0.23
C GLY A 64 -0.66 -16.60 0.57
N LEU A 65 0.16 -15.64 1.01
CA LEU A 65 -0.34 -14.46 1.73
C LEU A 65 -1.34 -13.64 0.90
N PHE A 66 -1.13 -13.50 -0.42
CA PHE A 66 -2.08 -12.82 -1.29
C PHE A 66 -3.42 -13.54 -1.37
N LEU A 67 -3.44 -14.88 -1.36
CA LEU A 67 -4.67 -15.65 -1.34
C LEU A 67 -5.46 -15.52 -0.02
N PHE A 68 -4.76 -15.29 1.10
CA PHE A 68 -5.38 -15.04 2.40
C PHE A 68 -5.70 -13.57 2.66
N TYR A 69 -4.88 -12.67 2.12
CA TYR A 69 -4.96 -11.23 2.33
C TYR A 69 -4.79 -10.50 0.99
N PRO A 70 -5.89 -10.38 0.22
CA PRO A 70 -5.87 -9.96 -1.18
C PRO A 70 -5.64 -8.45 -1.35
N HIS A 71 -4.58 -7.95 -0.77
CA HIS A 71 -4.13 -6.58 -0.96
C HIS A 71 -3.09 -6.50 -2.08
N LYS A 72 -3.29 -5.57 -3.02
CA LYS A 72 -2.35 -5.33 -4.13
C LYS A 72 -0.92 -5.04 -3.66
N GLU A 73 -0.76 -4.48 -2.46
CA GLU A 73 0.54 -4.24 -1.84
C GLU A 73 1.35 -5.53 -1.64
N VAL A 74 0.67 -6.64 -1.34
CA VAL A 74 1.32 -7.94 -1.15
C VAL A 74 2.03 -8.39 -2.41
N VAL A 75 1.40 -8.23 -3.57
CA VAL A 75 2.00 -8.58 -4.88
C VAL A 75 3.07 -7.57 -5.27
N LEU A 76 2.78 -6.28 -5.11
CA LEU A 76 3.70 -5.20 -5.49
C LEU A 76 4.99 -5.21 -4.69
N ALA A 77 4.98 -5.69 -3.43
CA ALA A 77 6.17 -5.75 -2.59
C ALA A 77 7.28 -6.60 -3.23
N ILE A 78 6.97 -7.78 -3.74
CA ILE A 78 7.95 -8.63 -4.44
C ILE A 78 8.40 -7.98 -5.76
N GLY A 79 7.48 -7.44 -6.54
CA GLY A 79 7.81 -6.72 -7.78
C GLY A 79 8.80 -5.59 -7.53
N PHE A 80 8.61 -4.85 -6.44
CA PHE A 80 9.51 -3.77 -6.04
C PHE A 80 10.90 -4.27 -5.64
N VAL A 81 10.98 -5.40 -4.92
CA VAL A 81 12.28 -6.02 -4.60
C VAL A 81 13.02 -6.46 -5.85
N PHE A 82 12.34 -7.10 -6.82
CA PHE A 82 12.96 -7.45 -8.10
C PHE A 82 13.46 -6.23 -8.85
N LEU A 83 12.70 -5.13 -8.85
CA LEU A 83 13.12 -3.87 -9.47
C LEU A 83 14.42 -3.33 -8.84
N ILE A 84 14.52 -3.38 -7.51
CA ILE A 84 15.74 -2.97 -6.78
C ILE A 84 16.93 -3.88 -7.14
N LEU A 85 16.74 -5.19 -7.12
CA LEU A 85 17.77 -6.16 -7.46
C LEU A 85 18.22 -6.01 -8.92
N PHE A 86 17.30 -5.73 -9.83
CA PHE A 86 17.61 -5.45 -11.23
C PHE A 86 18.46 -4.18 -11.35
N ALA A 87 18.03 -3.07 -10.74
CA ALA A 87 18.79 -1.82 -10.74
C ALA A 87 20.21 -2.02 -10.16
N HIS A 88 20.32 -2.77 -9.07
CA HIS A 88 21.60 -3.09 -8.45
C HIS A 88 22.50 -3.93 -9.38
N ARG A 89 21.95 -4.95 -10.04
CA ARG A 89 22.69 -5.81 -11.00
C ARG A 89 23.30 -5.01 -12.14
N PHE A 90 22.60 -4.01 -12.64
CA PHE A 90 23.06 -3.15 -13.73
C PHE A 90 23.81 -1.90 -13.24
N LYS A 91 24.15 -1.82 -11.95
CA LYS A 91 24.83 -0.66 -11.31
C LYS A 91 24.11 0.67 -11.58
N LEU A 92 22.79 0.61 -11.77
CA LEU A 92 21.99 1.80 -12.00
C LEU A 92 21.86 2.59 -10.68
N GLN A 93 21.93 3.89 -10.76
CA GLN A 93 21.61 4.73 -9.61
C GLN A 93 20.10 4.62 -9.37
N PHE A 94 19.70 3.91 -8.31
CA PHE A 94 18.31 3.51 -8.05
C PHE A 94 17.33 4.69 -8.16
N TYR A 95 17.67 5.85 -7.58
CA TYR A 95 16.81 7.02 -7.62
C TYR A 95 16.61 7.55 -9.04
N ARG A 96 17.66 7.61 -9.86
CA ARG A 96 17.56 8.05 -11.27
C ARG A 96 16.75 7.07 -12.10
N PHE A 97 17.00 5.78 -11.92
CA PHE A 97 16.28 4.72 -12.60
C PHE A 97 14.78 4.77 -12.27
N PHE A 98 14.44 4.84 -10.97
CA PHE A 98 13.06 4.89 -10.53
C PHE A 98 12.33 6.16 -10.99
N THR A 99 12.98 7.32 -10.86
CA THR A 99 12.42 8.60 -11.34
C THR A 99 12.21 8.58 -12.85
N SER A 100 13.17 8.04 -13.62
CA SER A 100 13.03 7.92 -15.08
C SER A 100 11.84 7.02 -15.47
N ILE A 101 11.64 5.89 -14.77
CA ILE A 101 10.47 5.04 -15.00
C ILE A 101 9.17 5.81 -14.74
N LEU A 102 9.07 6.55 -13.63
CA LEU A 102 7.88 7.33 -13.31
C LEU A 102 7.61 8.42 -14.37
N ILE A 103 8.65 9.11 -14.83
CA ILE A 103 8.52 10.14 -15.88
C ILE A 103 8.06 9.49 -17.19
N VAL A 104 8.71 8.41 -17.63
CA VAL A 104 8.36 7.70 -18.86
C VAL A 104 6.92 7.19 -18.80
N LEU A 105 6.52 6.54 -17.70
CA LEU A 105 5.14 6.09 -17.52
C LEU A 105 4.15 7.25 -17.55
N SER A 106 4.46 8.38 -16.92
CA SER A 106 3.58 9.55 -16.92
C SER A 106 3.43 10.16 -18.31
N VAL A 107 4.53 10.26 -19.07
CA VAL A 107 4.52 10.77 -20.45
C VAL A 107 3.75 9.81 -21.37
N VAL A 108 4.05 8.51 -21.31
CA VAL A 108 3.40 7.49 -22.14
C VAL A 108 1.90 7.44 -21.89
N THR A 109 1.48 7.43 -20.60
CA THR A 109 0.05 7.42 -20.25
C THR A 109 -0.66 8.71 -20.65
N SER A 110 0.01 9.87 -20.57
CA SER A 110 -0.54 11.14 -21.00
C SER A 110 -0.72 11.20 -22.52
N LEU A 111 0.29 10.74 -23.27
CA LEU A 111 0.20 10.65 -24.74
C LEU A 111 -0.88 9.64 -25.17
N PHE A 112 -0.91 8.47 -24.55
CA PHE A 112 -1.92 7.46 -24.85
C PHE A 112 -3.33 8.00 -24.62
N THR A 113 -3.57 8.69 -23.51
CA THR A 113 -4.85 9.35 -23.23
C THR A 113 -5.23 10.36 -24.30
N LYS A 114 -4.26 11.16 -24.75
CA LYS A 114 -4.49 12.16 -25.80
C LYS A 114 -4.91 11.53 -27.15
N PHE A 115 -4.35 10.36 -27.50
CA PHE A 115 -4.65 9.69 -28.76
C PHE A 115 -5.90 8.81 -28.71
N THR A 116 -6.20 8.21 -27.56
CA THR A 116 -7.28 7.21 -27.43
C THR A 116 -8.51 7.73 -26.68
N ASN A 117 -8.43 8.89 -26.03
CA ASN A 117 -9.43 9.42 -25.11
C ASN A 117 -9.74 8.49 -23.91
N ILE A 118 -8.88 7.51 -23.64
CA ILE A 118 -9.03 6.60 -22.49
C ILE A 118 -8.32 7.18 -21.27
N TYR A 119 -9.08 7.89 -20.43
CA TYR A 119 -8.56 8.56 -19.23
C TYR A 119 -8.13 7.62 -18.10
N MET A 120 -8.48 6.34 -18.17
CA MET A 120 -8.21 5.38 -17.09
C MET A 120 -6.72 5.26 -16.76
N LEU A 121 -5.84 5.15 -17.76
CA LEU A 121 -4.39 5.03 -17.55
C LEU A 121 -3.78 6.31 -16.97
N TYR A 122 -4.22 7.48 -17.43
CA TYR A 122 -3.80 8.76 -16.88
C TYR A 122 -4.23 8.90 -15.41
N ALA A 123 -5.47 8.50 -15.08
CA ALA A 123 -5.98 8.53 -13.72
C ALA A 123 -5.20 7.61 -12.77
N VAL A 124 -4.73 6.45 -13.26
CA VAL A 124 -4.00 5.48 -12.41
C VAL A 124 -2.56 5.90 -12.17
N VAL A 125 -1.81 6.31 -13.19
CA VAL A 125 -0.37 6.58 -13.05
C VAL A 125 -0.10 8.01 -12.57
N PRO A 126 -0.35 9.08 -13.32
CA PRO A 126 -0.02 10.44 -12.87
C PRO A 126 -0.86 10.87 -11.66
N SER A 127 -2.17 10.70 -11.70
CA SER A 127 -3.02 11.20 -10.62
C SER A 127 -2.82 10.42 -9.31
N ARG A 128 -2.79 9.07 -9.34
CA ARG A 128 -2.69 8.29 -8.10
C ARG A 128 -1.28 8.18 -7.56
N LEU A 129 -0.25 8.13 -8.42
CA LEU A 129 1.13 8.01 -7.93
C LEU A 129 1.76 9.34 -7.53
N LEU A 130 1.47 10.42 -8.26
CA LEU A 130 2.10 11.71 -8.02
C LEU A 130 1.21 12.66 -7.20
N PHE A 131 -0.04 12.85 -7.61
CA PHE A 131 -0.92 13.84 -7.01
C PHE A 131 -1.79 13.30 -5.88
N GLY A 132 -2.21 12.04 -5.95
CA GLY A 132 -3.07 11.42 -4.94
C GLY A 132 -2.49 11.47 -3.53
N PRO A 133 -1.24 11.03 -3.31
CA PRO A 133 -0.62 11.09 -1.98
C PRO A 133 -0.49 12.51 -1.44
N ALA A 134 -0.17 13.50 -2.28
CA ALA A 134 -0.09 14.90 -1.88
C ALA A 134 -1.48 15.44 -1.49
N ARG A 135 -2.49 15.19 -2.33
CA ARG A 135 -3.86 15.62 -2.05
C ARG A 135 -4.38 15.08 -0.72
N VAL A 136 -4.20 13.78 -0.47
CA VAL A 136 -4.66 13.17 0.78
C VAL A 136 -3.95 13.76 1.99
N LYS A 137 -2.65 14.07 1.90
CA LYS A 137 -1.92 14.75 2.98
C LYS A 137 -2.50 16.14 3.30
N PHE A 138 -2.83 16.93 2.26
CA PHE A 138 -3.46 18.23 2.46
C PHE A 138 -4.86 18.08 3.09
N GLN A 139 -5.64 17.09 2.67
CA GLN A 139 -6.95 16.82 3.26
C GLN A 139 -6.87 16.43 4.75
N HIS A 140 -5.86 15.65 5.15
CA HIS A 140 -5.60 15.36 6.56
C HIS A 140 -5.21 16.63 7.32
N TYR A 141 -4.29 17.41 6.78
CA TYR A 141 -3.87 18.67 7.39
C TYR A 141 -5.07 19.60 7.61
N ASP A 142 -5.90 19.82 6.60
CA ASP A 142 -7.09 20.69 6.69
C ASP A 142 -8.08 20.19 7.73
N PHE A 143 -8.33 18.88 7.77
CA PHE A 143 -9.24 18.27 8.73
C PHE A 143 -8.75 18.47 10.18
N PHE A 144 -7.52 18.06 10.49
CA PHE A 144 -6.95 18.14 11.84
C PHE A 144 -6.44 19.52 12.25
N SER A 145 -6.42 20.51 11.34
CA SER A 145 -6.23 21.90 11.73
C SER A 145 -7.46 22.50 12.40
N THR A 146 -8.65 21.94 12.14
CA THR A 146 -9.93 22.43 12.67
C THR A 146 -10.59 21.46 13.66
N LYS A 147 -10.11 20.22 13.74
CA LYS A 147 -10.66 19.15 14.60
C LYS A 147 -9.65 18.75 15.68
N GLU A 148 -10.12 17.97 16.62
CA GLU A 148 -9.30 17.39 17.68
C GLU A 148 -8.21 16.47 17.08
N LYS A 149 -7.00 16.59 17.62
CA LYS A 149 -5.87 15.76 17.21
C LYS A 149 -5.90 14.40 17.90
N LEU A 150 -5.44 13.39 17.20
CA LEU A 150 -5.49 12.00 17.67
C LEU A 150 -4.50 11.69 18.80
N MET A 151 -3.37 12.41 18.89
CA MET A 151 -2.34 12.22 19.93
C MET A 151 -1.95 10.75 20.14
N TYR A 152 -1.75 10.00 19.04
CA TYR A 152 -1.45 8.55 18.99
C TYR A 152 -2.58 7.62 19.45
N SER A 153 -3.80 8.10 19.66
CA SER A 153 -4.94 7.28 20.14
C SER A 153 -5.36 6.18 19.15
N GLU A 154 -5.18 6.37 17.84
CA GLU A 154 -5.57 5.38 16.80
C GLU A 154 -4.59 4.21 16.67
N GLY A 155 -3.51 4.17 17.41
CA GLY A 155 -2.47 3.15 17.25
C GLY A 155 -2.31 2.21 18.42
N LEU A 156 -1.32 1.31 18.31
CA LEU A 156 -0.93 0.42 19.39
C LEU A 156 -0.54 1.18 20.66
N ILE A 157 0.06 2.36 20.51
CA ILE A 157 0.47 3.23 21.61
C ILE A 157 -0.76 3.71 22.37
N GLY A 158 -1.79 4.18 21.67
CA GLY A 158 -3.04 4.62 22.30
C GLY A 158 -3.72 3.49 23.06
N MET A 159 -3.73 2.28 22.49
CA MET A 159 -4.28 1.09 23.15
C MET A 159 -3.51 0.73 24.44
N ILE A 160 -2.17 0.78 24.43
CA ILE A 160 -1.33 0.47 25.59
C ILE A 160 -1.46 1.56 26.67
N LEU A 161 -1.52 2.82 26.27
CA LEU A 161 -1.60 3.95 27.20
C LEU A 161 -3.04 4.26 27.65
N GLY A 162 -4.05 3.58 27.10
CA GLY A 162 -5.46 3.81 27.40
C GLY A 162 -5.95 5.19 26.96
N ILE A 163 -5.37 5.75 25.88
CA ILE A 163 -5.81 7.03 25.32
C ILE A 163 -7.13 6.83 24.59
N GLU A 164 -8.15 7.58 24.98
CA GLU A 164 -9.47 7.50 24.36
C GLU A 164 -9.41 8.06 22.92
N TYR A 165 -10.01 7.32 21.98
CA TYR A 165 -10.07 7.72 20.58
C TYR A 165 -11.27 8.65 20.37
N PRO A 166 -11.08 9.89 19.83
CA PRO A 166 -12.11 10.92 19.83
C PRO A 166 -13.18 10.76 18.73
N PHE A 167 -13.06 9.82 17.80
CA PHE A 167 -13.96 9.65 16.67
C PHE A 167 -14.62 8.27 16.64
N ASP A 168 -15.81 8.17 16.02
CA ASP A 168 -16.53 6.88 15.87
C ASP A 168 -15.89 5.95 14.83
N LYS A 169 -15.12 6.49 13.89
CA LYS A 169 -14.49 5.75 12.78
C LYS A 169 -13.04 6.15 12.63
N SER A 170 -12.25 5.30 11.93
CA SER A 170 -10.83 5.58 11.68
C SER A 170 -10.60 6.97 11.08
N SER A 171 -9.47 7.59 11.41
CA SER A 171 -9.08 8.93 10.95
C SER A 171 -9.17 9.08 9.43
N GLY A 172 -8.62 8.10 8.70
CA GLY A 172 -8.70 8.10 7.24
C GLY A 172 -10.14 8.07 6.70
N TYR A 173 -11.05 7.40 7.39
CA TYR A 173 -12.47 7.38 6.99
C TYR A 173 -13.15 8.71 7.27
N MET A 174 -12.88 9.33 8.43
CA MET A 174 -13.41 10.65 8.79
C MET A 174 -12.95 11.74 7.82
N VAL A 175 -11.67 11.73 7.45
CA VAL A 175 -11.12 12.62 6.42
C VAL A 175 -11.75 12.37 5.06
N GLY A 176 -11.99 11.10 4.70
CA GLY A 176 -12.70 10.74 3.47
C GLY A 176 -14.10 11.34 3.43
N LEU A 177 -14.90 11.13 4.49
CA LEU A 177 -16.25 11.67 4.61
C LEU A 177 -16.29 13.21 4.54
N ALA A 178 -15.38 13.89 5.24
CA ALA A 178 -15.29 15.35 5.23
C ALA A 178 -14.98 15.90 3.83
N ASN A 179 -14.36 15.11 2.96
CA ASN A 179 -14.06 15.45 1.57
C ASN A 179 -15.05 14.89 0.55
N GLY A 180 -16.21 14.37 1.00
CA GLY A 180 -17.26 13.85 0.13
C GLY A 180 -17.01 12.45 -0.43
N PHE A 181 -16.06 11.69 0.14
CA PHE A 181 -15.76 10.32 -0.27
C PHE A 181 -16.26 9.32 0.78
N ASN A 182 -17.05 8.35 0.38
CA ASN A 182 -17.44 7.23 1.26
C ASN A 182 -16.35 6.13 1.21
N SER A 183 -15.10 6.52 1.50
CA SER A 183 -13.95 5.63 1.44
C SER A 183 -12.86 6.12 2.38
N ASN A 184 -11.96 5.21 2.73
CA ASN A 184 -10.85 5.49 3.62
C ASN A 184 -9.74 6.27 2.88
N SER A 185 -9.47 7.50 3.30
CA SER A 185 -8.40 8.37 2.79
C SER A 185 -7.10 8.11 3.56
N ASN A 186 -6.49 6.94 3.34
CA ASN A 186 -5.23 6.59 3.98
C ASN A 186 -4.08 7.47 3.49
N THR A 187 -3.27 7.91 4.42
CA THR A 187 -2.14 8.81 4.18
C THR A 187 -0.80 8.18 4.59
N GLY A 188 0.28 8.94 4.46
CA GLY A 188 1.61 8.52 4.91
C GLY A 188 1.95 9.10 6.28
N TYR A 189 3.08 8.63 6.84
CA TYR A 189 3.56 8.94 8.18
C TYR A 189 3.51 10.43 8.57
N LEU A 190 3.88 11.34 7.65
CA LEU A 190 3.94 12.79 7.97
C LEU A 190 2.57 13.39 8.30
N ALA A 191 1.50 12.89 7.69
CA ALA A 191 0.16 13.36 8.01
C ALA A 191 -0.33 12.74 9.32
N TYR A 192 -0.12 11.44 9.52
CA TYR A 192 -0.40 10.80 10.81
C TYR A 192 0.40 11.36 12.00
N ALA A 193 1.58 11.93 11.74
CA ALA A 193 2.35 12.60 12.80
C ALA A 193 1.83 14.01 13.12
N TYR A 194 1.00 14.59 12.25
CA TYR A 194 0.32 15.86 12.50
C TYR A 194 -1.03 15.67 13.21
N ASP A 195 -1.69 14.56 12.94
CA ASP A 195 -2.97 14.17 13.52
C ASP A 195 -2.83 13.91 15.04
#